data_ca7eff1e945ab6bc7f766841c64c5779
#
_entry.id   ca7eff1e945ab6bc7f766841c64c5779
#
_cell.length_a   1.000
_cell.length_b   1.000
_cell.length_c   1.000
_cell.angle_alpha   90.00
_cell.angle_beta   90.00
_cell.angle_gamma   90.00
#
_symmetry.space_group_name_H-M   'P 1'
#
loop_
_entity.id
_entity.type
_entity.pdbx_description
1 polymer ?
#
loop_
_entity_poly.entity_id
_entity_poly.type
_entity_poly.pdbx_seq_one_letter_code
_entity_poly.pdbx_strand_id
1 'polypeptide(L)'
;MIRTGLLKPGTKLPATRELARALGVNRATVAQAYEELVAAGWARAHVGQGTFVAERPGAERPEGESGSSVPAAPAPINWPGLFSRSAQIVGADDERARALVGAAATNPSVVSFAGGMPDSGLFPTDAFRRVLNHVIREDGAVLLQYYPAGGYPPLREYLSAYLLRFGVEARPDEILIVNGSQQGFDLIARTLVDPGDSVAIEQPTYPRAMQVFRSFGAQLLAVPWDAAGPRADVLERLLERHAPKLFYCQPSAHNPTGLTLSAETRRRLLELAARHQVPIVEDGFDGSLYYGARPAVPLKAEDRAGLVIYIGTFSKILFPGLRLGWLVGPRPVIERLQAAKQLADLHTSALLQAAVHRFCEKKLLDRHVARVAKEYARRRALLLGALRRRMPPGVTWTEPQGGFSLLLTLPPPLDGGALLPAALERGVAYTPGAAFFVDGGGERTLRLSFSSVAAGKIDEGVRRLAETIKAARARPLARSE
;
A
#
# COMPACT_ATOMS: atom_id res chain seq x y z
N MET A 1 -14.62 -30.62 2.09
CA MET A 1 -13.47 -30.69 1.16
C MET A 1 -13.36 -32.07 0.50
N ILE A 2 -13.36 -33.19 1.22
CA ILE A 2 -13.37 -34.54 0.61
C ILE A 2 -14.70 -34.79 -0.13
N ARG A 3 -15.86 -34.48 0.50
CA ARG A 3 -17.20 -34.65 -0.13
C ARG A 3 -17.42 -33.80 -1.37
N THR A 4 -16.80 -32.64 -1.46
CA THR A 4 -16.92 -31.71 -2.60
C THR A 4 -15.86 -31.93 -3.68
N GLY A 5 -14.98 -32.96 -3.55
CA GLY A 5 -13.93 -33.28 -4.50
C GLY A 5 -12.73 -32.33 -4.45
N LEU A 6 -12.70 -31.35 -3.55
CA LEU A 6 -11.58 -30.44 -3.34
C LEU A 6 -10.30 -31.16 -2.85
N LEU A 7 -10.47 -32.24 -2.07
CA LEU A 7 -9.41 -33.17 -1.71
C LEU A 7 -9.61 -34.47 -2.48
N LYS A 8 -8.72 -34.75 -3.39
CA LYS A 8 -8.78 -35.93 -4.27
C LYS A 8 -8.36 -37.22 -3.54
N PRO A 9 -8.86 -38.39 -3.96
CA PRO A 9 -8.33 -39.67 -3.50
C PRO A 9 -6.79 -39.73 -3.60
N GLY A 10 -6.14 -40.32 -2.60
CA GLY A 10 -4.68 -40.37 -2.50
C GLY A 10 -4.02 -39.11 -1.92
N THR A 11 -4.75 -38.00 -1.73
CA THR A 11 -4.19 -36.81 -1.09
C THR A 11 -3.84 -37.09 0.35
N LYS A 12 -2.59 -36.80 0.77
CA LYS A 12 -2.15 -36.93 2.16
C LYS A 12 -2.76 -35.81 3.00
N LEU A 13 -3.44 -36.16 4.07
CA LEU A 13 -3.94 -35.22 5.05
C LEU A 13 -2.79 -34.70 5.93
N PRO A 14 -2.84 -33.45 6.40
CA PRO A 14 -1.82 -32.87 7.30
C PRO A 14 -1.62 -33.74 8.56
N ALA A 15 -0.42 -33.72 9.13
CA ALA A 15 -0.21 -34.43 10.39
C ALA A 15 -1.11 -33.84 11.50
N THR A 16 -1.65 -34.70 12.39
CA THR A 16 -2.59 -34.27 13.44
C THR A 16 -2.06 -33.13 14.30
N ARG A 17 -0.74 -33.05 14.54
CA ARG A 17 -0.10 -31.97 15.28
C ARG A 17 -0.11 -30.65 14.48
N GLU A 18 0.09 -30.71 13.20
CA GLU A 18 0.12 -29.53 12.32
C GLU A 18 -1.27 -28.96 12.13
N LEU A 19 -2.25 -29.83 11.87
CA LEU A 19 -3.63 -29.39 11.70
C LEU A 19 -4.22 -28.83 13.01
N ALA A 20 -3.90 -29.45 14.15
CA ALA A 20 -4.33 -28.96 15.46
C ALA A 20 -3.78 -27.54 15.74
N ARG A 21 -2.51 -27.32 15.41
CA ARG A 21 -1.87 -26.01 15.55
C ARG A 21 -2.48 -24.99 14.60
N ALA A 22 -2.70 -25.36 13.36
CA ALA A 22 -3.28 -24.47 12.34
C ALA A 22 -4.72 -24.06 12.65
N LEU A 23 -5.51 -24.94 13.30
CA LEU A 23 -6.91 -24.68 13.65
C LEU A 23 -7.10 -24.17 15.09
N GLY A 24 -6.03 -24.05 15.88
CA GLY A 24 -6.12 -23.63 17.29
C GLY A 24 -6.90 -24.60 18.20
N VAL A 25 -6.93 -25.90 17.85
CA VAL A 25 -7.68 -26.93 18.62
C VAL A 25 -6.74 -27.96 19.26
N ASN A 26 -7.29 -28.77 20.18
CA ASN A 26 -6.52 -29.85 20.81
C ASN A 26 -6.17 -30.94 19.77
N ARG A 27 -4.97 -31.52 19.87
CA ARG A 27 -4.52 -32.63 19.02
C ARG A 27 -5.47 -33.83 19.07
N ALA A 28 -6.04 -34.13 20.24
CA ALA A 28 -7.02 -35.21 20.41
C ALA A 28 -8.26 -35.00 19.53
N THR A 29 -8.75 -33.78 19.40
CA THR A 29 -9.90 -33.44 18.56
C THR A 29 -9.62 -33.72 17.08
N VAL A 30 -8.42 -33.41 16.59
CA VAL A 30 -8.04 -33.71 15.21
C VAL A 30 -7.82 -35.20 15.01
N ALA A 31 -7.27 -35.90 16.00
CA ALA A 31 -7.10 -37.36 15.92
C ALA A 31 -8.46 -38.07 15.85
N GLN A 32 -9.40 -37.68 16.67
CA GLN A 32 -10.78 -38.20 16.65
C GLN A 32 -11.48 -37.93 15.30
N ALA A 33 -11.37 -36.73 14.77
CA ALA A 33 -11.91 -36.38 13.46
C ALA A 33 -11.29 -37.25 12.32
N TYR A 34 -10.00 -37.58 12.42
CA TYR A 34 -9.35 -38.46 11.45
C TYR A 34 -9.80 -39.92 11.59
N GLU A 35 -10.01 -40.39 12.83
CA GLU A 35 -10.59 -41.72 13.08
C GLU A 35 -12.00 -41.81 12.51
N GLU A 36 -12.83 -40.81 12.69
CA GLU A 36 -14.18 -40.73 12.10
C GLU A 36 -14.13 -40.74 10.56
N LEU A 37 -13.21 -40.03 9.94
CA LEU A 37 -13.01 -40.05 8.47
C LEU A 37 -12.58 -41.44 7.99
N VAL A 38 -11.75 -42.14 8.75
CA VAL A 38 -11.31 -43.51 8.42
C VAL A 38 -12.48 -44.51 8.62
N ALA A 39 -13.20 -44.40 9.72
CA ALA A 39 -14.40 -45.24 10.01
C ALA A 39 -15.51 -45.04 8.96
N ALA A 40 -15.70 -43.82 8.47
CA ALA A 40 -16.63 -43.49 7.39
C ALA A 40 -16.13 -43.81 5.98
N GLY A 41 -14.94 -44.38 5.84
CA GLY A 41 -14.36 -44.77 4.54
C GLY A 41 -13.87 -43.60 3.66
N TRP A 42 -13.78 -42.38 4.24
CA TRP A 42 -13.32 -41.20 3.53
C TRP A 42 -11.79 -41.02 3.54
N ALA A 43 -11.11 -41.72 4.47
CA ALA A 43 -9.66 -41.69 4.58
C ALA A 43 -9.10 -43.10 4.87
N ARG A 44 -7.80 -43.32 4.60
CA ARG A 44 -7.04 -44.53 4.96
C ARG A 44 -5.82 -44.14 5.75
N ALA A 45 -5.62 -44.72 6.92
CA ALA A 45 -4.42 -44.51 7.75
C ALA A 45 -3.38 -45.58 7.43
N HIS A 46 -2.14 -45.19 7.15
CA HIS A 46 -0.98 -46.06 7.01
C HIS A 46 -0.02 -45.79 8.16
N VAL A 47 0.30 -46.87 8.89
CA VAL A 47 1.24 -46.80 10.03
C VAL A 47 2.60 -46.28 9.54
N GLY A 48 3.08 -45.22 10.17
CA GLY A 48 4.35 -44.56 9.82
C GLY A 48 4.33 -43.64 8.61
N GLN A 49 3.28 -43.64 7.78
CA GLN A 49 3.20 -42.84 6.56
C GLN A 49 2.19 -41.71 6.63
N GLY A 50 1.18 -41.80 7.49
CA GLY A 50 0.13 -40.80 7.68
C GLY A 50 -1.26 -41.22 7.19
N THR A 51 -2.19 -40.27 7.14
CA THR A 51 -3.58 -40.47 6.71
C THR A 51 -3.77 -39.89 5.31
N PHE A 52 -4.45 -40.64 4.44
CA PHE A 52 -4.69 -40.28 3.04
C PHE A 52 -6.18 -40.34 2.72
N VAL A 53 -6.67 -39.52 1.80
CA VAL A 53 -8.05 -39.57 1.31
C VAL A 53 -8.26 -40.91 0.59
N ALA A 54 -9.33 -41.65 0.95
CA ALA A 54 -9.66 -42.95 0.36
C ALA A 54 -10.29 -42.82 -1.04
N GLU A 55 -10.14 -43.82 -1.88
CA GLU A 55 -10.92 -43.97 -3.11
C GLU A 55 -12.37 -44.31 -2.72
N ARG A 56 -13.36 -43.70 -3.37
CA ARG A 56 -14.79 -43.95 -3.09
C ARG A 56 -15.12 -45.42 -3.30
N PRO A 57 -15.76 -46.11 -2.32
CA PRO A 57 -16.38 -47.40 -2.59
C PRO A 57 -17.60 -47.17 -3.49
N GLY A 58 -17.59 -47.68 -4.71
CA GLY A 58 -18.77 -47.70 -5.58
C GLY A 58 -18.60 -47.10 -6.98
N ALA A 59 -17.39 -46.82 -7.45
CA ALA A 59 -17.15 -46.63 -8.86
C ALA A 59 -16.75 -47.95 -9.48
N GLU A 60 -17.77 -48.77 -9.88
CA GLU A 60 -17.55 -49.92 -10.76
C GLU A 60 -16.90 -49.41 -12.04
N ARG A 61 -15.70 -49.92 -12.31
CA ARG A 61 -15.09 -49.79 -13.65
C ARG A 61 -15.86 -50.74 -14.56
N PRO A 62 -16.34 -50.32 -15.75
CA PRO A 62 -16.76 -51.24 -16.77
C PRO A 62 -15.52 -52.05 -17.21
N GLU A 63 -15.55 -53.37 -17.04
CA GLU A 63 -14.61 -54.28 -17.70
C GLU A 63 -14.90 -54.28 -19.19
N GLY A 64 -13.88 -54.00 -19.98
CA GLY A 64 -13.86 -54.27 -21.41
C GLY A 64 -13.62 -53.06 -22.29
N GLU A 65 -12.33 -52.77 -22.52
CA GLU A 65 -11.81 -52.50 -23.85
C GLU A 65 -10.27 -52.45 -23.77
N SER A 66 -9.66 -53.48 -24.30
CA SER A 66 -8.25 -53.54 -24.62
C SER A 66 -7.97 -52.64 -25.84
N GLY A 67 -7.46 -51.44 -25.57
CA GLY A 67 -7.13 -50.49 -26.63
C GLY A 67 -6.12 -49.46 -26.11
N SER A 68 -4.88 -49.59 -26.63
CA SER A 68 -3.86 -48.52 -26.69
C SER A 68 -3.62 -47.72 -25.43
N SER A 69 -2.59 -48.05 -24.66
CA SER A 69 -2.07 -47.27 -23.54
C SER A 69 -1.45 -45.96 -24.04
N VAL A 70 -2.27 -44.91 -24.21
CA VAL A 70 -1.78 -43.54 -24.19
C VAL A 70 -1.36 -43.28 -22.73
N PRO A 71 -0.12 -42.87 -22.44
CA PRO A 71 0.28 -42.54 -21.08
C PRO A 71 -0.68 -41.48 -20.52
N ALA A 72 -1.33 -41.80 -19.40
CA ALA A 72 -2.20 -40.83 -18.72
C ALA A 72 -1.41 -39.53 -18.50
N ALA A 73 -1.98 -38.41 -18.94
CA ALA A 73 -1.35 -37.11 -18.73
C ALA A 73 -1.04 -36.93 -17.23
N PRO A 74 0.14 -36.44 -16.85
CA PRO A 74 0.52 -36.29 -15.46
C PRO A 74 -0.52 -35.43 -14.74
N ALA A 75 -0.86 -35.81 -13.51
CA ALA A 75 -1.82 -35.05 -12.71
C ALA A 75 -1.35 -33.59 -12.59
N PRO A 76 -2.26 -32.62 -12.76
CA PRO A 76 -1.89 -31.19 -12.66
C PRO A 76 -1.29 -30.88 -11.29
N ILE A 77 -0.21 -30.09 -11.30
CA ILE A 77 0.46 -29.63 -10.06
C ILE A 77 -0.53 -28.85 -9.20
N ASN A 78 -0.57 -29.16 -7.91
CA ASN A 78 -1.37 -28.41 -6.91
C ASN A 78 -0.62 -27.13 -6.50
N TRP A 79 -0.62 -26.10 -7.33
CA TRP A 79 0.04 -24.81 -7.08
C TRP A 79 -0.36 -24.15 -5.76
N PRO A 80 -1.64 -24.12 -5.34
CA PRO A 80 -2.03 -23.54 -4.04
C PRO A 80 -1.31 -24.17 -2.84
N GLY A 81 -1.02 -25.45 -2.89
CA GLY A 81 -0.29 -26.16 -1.82
C GLY A 81 1.22 -25.87 -1.78
N LEU A 82 1.76 -25.28 -2.86
CA LEU A 82 3.20 -24.97 -2.97
C LEU A 82 3.53 -23.51 -2.62
N PHE A 83 2.53 -22.66 -2.48
CA PHE A 83 2.77 -21.25 -2.17
C PHE A 83 3.35 -21.08 -0.77
N SER A 84 4.32 -20.18 -0.65
CA SER A 84 4.87 -19.77 0.64
C SER A 84 3.82 -19.09 1.52
N ARG A 85 4.05 -19.04 2.84
CA ARG A 85 3.18 -18.29 3.76
C ARG A 85 3.01 -16.83 3.35
N SER A 86 4.09 -16.17 2.94
CA SER A 86 4.03 -14.78 2.45
C SER A 86 3.15 -14.62 1.21
N ALA A 87 3.18 -15.56 0.27
CA ALA A 87 2.33 -15.54 -0.90
C ALA A 87 0.84 -15.76 -0.56
N GLN A 88 0.53 -16.50 0.51
CA GLN A 88 -0.84 -16.73 0.99
C GLN A 88 -1.43 -15.50 1.70
N ILE A 89 -0.58 -14.68 2.33
CA ILE A 89 -0.99 -13.42 2.98
C ILE A 89 -1.35 -12.36 1.94
N VAL A 90 -0.67 -12.37 0.78
CA VAL A 90 -0.86 -11.38 -0.29
C VAL A 90 -2.03 -11.80 -1.17
N GLY A 91 -3.16 -11.14 -1.10
CA GLY A 91 -4.20 -11.22 -2.12
C GLY A 91 -5.66 -11.38 -1.70
N ALA A 92 -5.97 -11.76 -0.45
CA ALA A 92 -7.34 -12.13 -0.10
C ALA A 92 -8.30 -10.95 0.16
N ASP A 93 -7.83 -9.85 0.74
CA ASP A 93 -8.74 -8.85 1.36
C ASP A 93 -9.14 -7.66 0.47
N ASP A 94 -8.51 -7.46 -0.69
CA ASP A 94 -8.65 -6.19 -1.43
C ASP A 94 -9.14 -6.32 -2.89
N GLU A 95 -9.33 -7.52 -3.39
CA GLU A 95 -9.58 -7.77 -4.82
C GLU A 95 -10.96 -7.27 -5.27
N ARG A 96 -11.98 -7.46 -4.45
CA ARG A 96 -13.37 -7.06 -4.75
C ARG A 96 -13.56 -5.55 -4.75
N ALA A 97 -12.98 -4.86 -3.76
CA ALA A 97 -13.04 -3.40 -3.68
C ALA A 97 -12.20 -2.76 -4.80
N ARG A 98 -11.04 -3.34 -5.15
CA ARG A 98 -10.21 -2.90 -6.28
C ARG A 98 -10.88 -3.11 -7.61
N ALA A 99 -11.53 -4.24 -7.82
CA ALA A 99 -12.26 -4.53 -9.05
C ALA A 99 -13.41 -3.53 -9.29
N LEU A 100 -14.18 -3.21 -8.25
CA LEU A 100 -15.25 -2.21 -8.32
C LEU A 100 -14.71 -0.80 -8.61
N VAL A 101 -13.64 -0.40 -7.92
CA VAL A 101 -13.01 0.91 -8.13
C VAL A 101 -12.32 0.97 -9.50
N GLY A 102 -11.69 -0.12 -9.95
CA GLY A 102 -11.07 -0.24 -11.27
C GLY A 102 -12.09 -0.14 -12.41
N ALA A 103 -13.21 -0.85 -12.30
CA ALA A 103 -14.30 -0.77 -13.27
C ALA A 103 -14.90 0.64 -13.36
N ALA A 104 -15.03 1.33 -12.21
CA ALA A 104 -15.49 2.72 -12.18
C ALA A 104 -14.50 3.70 -12.81
N ALA A 105 -13.21 3.45 -12.73
CA ALA A 105 -12.17 4.30 -13.30
C ALA A 105 -12.16 4.29 -14.84
N THR A 106 -12.66 3.23 -15.47
CA THR A 106 -12.75 3.08 -16.94
C THR A 106 -14.07 3.58 -17.53
N ASN A 107 -15.09 3.85 -16.71
CA ASN A 107 -16.39 4.33 -17.16
C ASN A 107 -16.44 5.87 -17.17
N PRO A 108 -16.51 6.53 -18.35
CA PRO A 108 -16.48 7.99 -18.47
C PRO A 108 -17.71 8.70 -17.86
N SER A 109 -18.80 7.98 -17.59
CA SER A 109 -20.00 8.53 -16.94
C SER A 109 -19.84 8.64 -15.42
N VAL A 110 -18.83 7.97 -14.84
CA VAL A 110 -18.55 7.96 -13.41
C VAL A 110 -17.55 9.06 -13.05
N VAL A 111 -17.92 9.91 -12.10
CA VAL A 111 -16.98 10.85 -11.47
C VAL A 111 -16.22 10.11 -10.37
N SER A 112 -14.96 9.79 -10.63
CA SER A 112 -14.17 8.94 -9.71
C SER A 112 -13.26 9.77 -8.80
N PHE A 113 -13.60 9.84 -7.52
CA PHE A 113 -12.72 10.29 -6.44
C PHE A 113 -11.92 9.13 -5.82
N ALA A 114 -11.99 7.92 -6.38
CA ALA A 114 -11.35 6.72 -5.82
C ALA A 114 -9.84 6.66 -6.07
N GLY A 115 -9.31 7.43 -7.03
CA GLY A 115 -7.90 7.46 -7.42
C GLY A 115 -6.98 7.89 -6.26
N GLY A 116 -5.83 8.26 -6.55
CA GLY A 116 -4.71 8.75 -5.71
C GLY A 116 -3.51 8.87 -6.62
N MET A 117 -3.83 8.98 -7.91
CA MET A 117 -2.85 9.09 -8.99
C MET A 117 -2.78 10.54 -9.47
N PRO A 118 -1.62 11.04 -9.88
CA PRO A 118 -1.53 12.32 -10.55
C PRO A 118 -2.30 12.29 -11.88
N ASP A 119 -2.80 13.45 -12.30
CA ASP A 119 -3.54 13.60 -13.55
C ASP A 119 -2.62 13.47 -14.76
N SER A 120 -2.85 12.46 -15.61
CA SER A 120 -2.08 12.24 -16.83
C SER A 120 -2.18 13.38 -17.83
N GLY A 121 -3.29 14.16 -17.83
CA GLY A 121 -3.44 15.36 -18.64
C GLY A 121 -2.48 16.50 -18.27
N LEU A 122 -1.89 16.42 -17.07
CA LEU A 122 -0.90 17.40 -16.62
C LEU A 122 0.58 16.95 -16.86
N PHE A 123 0.81 15.74 -17.37
CA PHE A 123 2.16 15.24 -17.56
C PHE A 123 2.93 16.07 -18.59
N PRO A 124 4.21 16.40 -18.34
CA PRO A 124 5.06 17.14 -19.28
C PRO A 124 5.70 16.19 -20.32
N THR A 125 4.87 15.38 -21.00
CA THR A 125 5.30 14.28 -21.87
C THR A 125 6.23 14.71 -22.97
N ASP A 126 5.94 15.82 -23.68
CA ASP A 126 6.79 16.33 -24.76
C ASP A 126 8.15 16.86 -24.28
N ALA A 127 8.15 17.52 -23.11
CA ALA A 127 9.41 17.97 -22.52
C ALA A 127 10.27 16.78 -22.09
N PHE A 128 9.66 15.77 -21.49
CA PHE A 128 10.37 14.56 -21.07
C PHE A 128 10.86 13.76 -22.27
N ARG A 129 10.06 13.61 -23.33
CA ARG A 129 10.46 12.95 -24.59
C ARG A 129 11.72 13.59 -25.19
N ARG A 130 11.75 14.93 -25.26
CA ARG A 130 12.95 15.65 -25.79
C ARG A 130 14.19 15.39 -24.94
N VAL A 131 14.04 15.39 -23.61
CA VAL A 131 15.15 15.10 -22.71
C VAL A 131 15.62 13.65 -22.85
N LEU A 132 14.70 12.68 -22.89
CA LEU A 132 15.05 11.28 -23.05
C LEU A 132 15.79 11.02 -24.38
N ASN A 133 15.29 11.56 -25.48
CA ASN A 133 15.95 11.42 -26.80
C ASN A 133 17.36 12.04 -26.80
N HIS A 134 17.55 13.14 -26.09
CA HIS A 134 18.87 13.78 -25.96
C HIS A 134 19.83 12.87 -25.16
N VAL A 135 19.40 12.35 -24.03
CA VAL A 135 20.20 11.44 -23.19
C VAL A 135 20.58 10.15 -23.94
N ILE A 136 19.63 9.55 -24.67
CA ILE A 136 19.91 8.34 -25.46
C ILE A 136 20.99 8.63 -26.52
N ARG A 137 20.93 9.78 -27.17
CA ARG A 137 21.88 10.15 -28.22
C ARG A 137 23.27 10.43 -27.69
N GLU A 138 23.40 11.06 -26.53
CA GLU A 138 24.71 11.45 -25.96
C GLU A 138 25.35 10.28 -25.19
N ASP A 139 24.64 9.63 -24.31
CA ASP A 139 25.18 8.69 -23.33
C ASP A 139 24.56 7.26 -23.42
N GLY A 140 23.74 6.99 -24.47
CA GLY A 140 22.91 5.80 -24.54
C GLY A 140 23.67 4.49 -24.37
N ALA A 141 24.85 4.36 -25.02
CA ALA A 141 25.63 3.13 -24.94
C ALA A 141 26.02 2.74 -23.50
N VAL A 142 26.38 3.72 -22.68
CA VAL A 142 26.75 3.52 -21.27
C VAL A 142 25.52 3.28 -20.40
N LEU A 143 24.45 4.05 -20.62
CA LEU A 143 23.25 4.01 -19.79
C LEU A 143 22.33 2.80 -20.06
N LEU A 144 22.54 2.12 -21.19
CA LEU A 144 21.84 0.87 -21.54
C LEU A 144 22.55 -0.38 -21.01
N GLN A 145 23.74 -0.25 -20.43
CA GLN A 145 24.49 -1.33 -19.80
C GLN A 145 24.07 -1.48 -18.32
N TYR A 146 24.50 -2.57 -17.69
CA TYR A 146 24.38 -2.74 -16.22
C TYR A 146 25.04 -1.58 -15.50
N TYR A 147 24.46 -1.20 -14.36
CA TYR A 147 24.85 -0.03 -13.60
C TYR A 147 24.95 -0.36 -12.11
N PRO A 148 25.73 0.39 -11.31
CA PRO A 148 25.80 0.18 -9.86
C PRO A 148 24.44 0.26 -9.15
N ALA A 149 24.20 -0.64 -8.18
CA ALA A 149 22.95 -0.75 -7.45
C ALA A 149 22.57 0.54 -6.70
N GLY A 150 23.55 1.33 -6.25
CA GLY A 150 23.32 2.61 -5.57
C GLY A 150 22.62 3.68 -6.40
N GLY A 151 22.64 3.52 -7.73
CA GLY A 151 22.02 4.44 -8.68
C GLY A 151 23.00 5.41 -9.35
N TYR A 152 22.46 6.24 -10.24
CA TYR A 152 23.17 7.21 -11.08
C TYR A 152 23.75 8.37 -10.22
N PRO A 153 25.09 8.54 -10.12
CA PRO A 153 25.68 9.50 -9.20
C PRO A 153 25.20 10.95 -9.40
N PRO A 154 25.08 11.49 -10.64
CA PRO A 154 24.58 12.86 -10.79
C PRO A 154 23.15 13.06 -10.28
N LEU A 155 22.28 12.03 -10.34
CA LEU A 155 20.94 12.12 -9.77
C LEU A 155 20.99 12.13 -8.23
N ARG A 156 21.89 11.37 -7.62
CA ARG A 156 22.09 11.38 -6.17
C ARG A 156 22.62 12.71 -5.66
N GLU A 157 23.55 13.32 -6.38
CA GLU A 157 24.07 14.68 -6.12
C GLU A 157 22.96 15.73 -6.24
N TYR A 158 22.15 15.65 -7.31
CA TYR A 158 20.98 16.52 -7.46
C TYR A 158 19.99 16.35 -6.30
N LEU A 159 19.68 15.11 -5.90
CA LEU A 159 18.76 14.84 -4.80
C LEU A 159 19.29 15.36 -3.46
N SER A 160 20.60 15.28 -3.20
CA SER A 160 21.22 15.91 -2.03
C SER A 160 20.92 17.42 -1.98
N ALA A 161 21.16 18.14 -3.08
CA ALA A 161 20.84 19.57 -3.17
C ALA A 161 19.33 19.86 -3.15
N TYR A 162 18.51 18.98 -3.75
CA TYR A 162 17.05 19.11 -3.74
C TYR A 162 16.46 18.98 -2.34
N LEU A 163 16.92 18.00 -1.58
CA LEU A 163 16.47 17.70 -0.22
C LEU A 163 16.83 18.80 0.79
N LEU A 164 17.97 19.47 0.57
CA LEU A 164 18.40 20.61 1.39
C LEU A 164 17.36 21.76 1.36
N ARG A 165 16.59 21.90 0.28
CA ARG A 165 15.48 22.87 0.17
C ARG A 165 14.37 22.63 1.20
N PHE A 166 14.27 21.42 1.74
CA PHE A 166 13.33 21.01 2.79
C PHE A 166 14.00 20.84 4.16
N GLY A 167 15.28 21.26 4.27
CA GLY A 167 16.07 21.13 5.49
C GLY A 167 16.68 19.76 5.73
N VAL A 168 16.56 18.81 4.77
CA VAL A 168 17.16 17.48 4.88
C VAL A 168 18.60 17.54 4.35
N GLU A 169 19.55 17.44 5.26
CA GLU A 169 20.96 17.28 4.94
C GLU A 169 21.26 15.81 4.69
N ALA A 170 21.66 15.48 3.47
CA ALA A 170 22.03 14.11 3.09
C ALA A 170 23.16 14.16 2.06
N ARG A 171 24.21 13.39 2.30
CA ARG A 171 25.29 13.20 1.34
C ARG A 171 24.85 12.24 0.22
N PRO A 172 25.45 12.31 -0.98
CA PRO A 172 25.10 11.38 -2.05
C PRO A 172 25.27 9.90 -1.69
N ASP A 173 26.18 9.53 -0.78
CA ASP A 173 26.39 8.16 -0.30
C ASP A 173 25.35 7.71 0.77
N GLU A 174 24.53 8.63 1.26
CA GLU A 174 23.37 8.40 2.13
C GLU A 174 22.06 8.32 1.36
N ILE A 175 22.12 8.33 0.01
CA ILE A 175 20.96 8.28 -0.88
C ILE A 175 21.04 7.01 -1.76
N LEU A 176 19.99 6.19 -1.73
CA LEU A 176 19.82 5.00 -2.58
C LEU A 176 18.65 5.22 -3.55
N ILE A 177 18.90 5.06 -4.84
CA ILE A 177 17.84 5.10 -5.86
C ILE A 177 17.12 3.75 -5.92
N VAL A 178 15.79 3.80 -5.91
CA VAL A 178 14.92 2.62 -5.89
C VAL A 178 13.82 2.69 -6.97
N ASN A 179 13.20 1.55 -7.29
CA ASN A 179 12.10 1.45 -8.24
C ASN A 179 10.76 1.93 -7.63
N GLY A 180 10.74 3.21 -7.21
CA GLY A 180 9.63 3.85 -6.51
C GLY A 180 9.57 3.46 -5.03
N SER A 181 8.72 4.17 -4.27
CA SER A 181 8.56 3.95 -2.83
C SER A 181 8.16 2.50 -2.46
N GLN A 182 7.46 1.79 -3.35
CA GLN A 182 7.09 0.39 -3.12
C GLN A 182 8.31 -0.51 -2.91
N GLN A 183 9.36 -0.36 -3.72
CA GLN A 183 10.61 -1.08 -3.49
C GLN A 183 11.32 -0.58 -2.22
N GLY A 184 11.21 0.71 -1.93
CA GLY A 184 11.72 1.26 -0.66
C GLY A 184 11.14 0.54 0.55
N PHE A 185 9.82 0.36 0.60
CA PHE A 185 9.15 -0.39 1.67
C PHE A 185 9.61 -1.86 1.72
N ASP A 186 9.68 -2.52 0.56
CA ASP A 186 10.12 -3.93 0.48
C ASP A 186 11.55 -4.10 1.01
N LEU A 187 12.47 -3.25 0.58
CA LEU A 187 13.86 -3.29 1.03
C LEU A 187 14.00 -3.02 2.53
N ILE A 188 13.25 -2.04 3.07
CA ILE A 188 13.25 -1.74 4.50
C ILE A 188 12.71 -2.92 5.29
N ALA A 189 11.57 -3.48 4.88
CA ALA A 189 10.99 -4.64 5.54
C ALA A 189 11.94 -5.85 5.49
N ARG A 190 12.50 -6.15 4.32
CA ARG A 190 13.49 -7.23 4.10
C ARG A 190 14.75 -7.10 4.97
N THR A 191 15.15 -5.86 5.27
CA THR A 191 16.41 -5.59 5.99
C THR A 191 16.21 -5.50 7.49
N LEU A 192 15.05 -5.06 7.97
CA LEU A 192 14.81 -4.74 9.37
C LEU A 192 13.79 -5.62 10.08
N VAL A 193 12.99 -6.41 9.34
CA VAL A 193 11.84 -7.15 9.91
C VAL A 193 11.97 -8.64 9.67
N ASP A 194 11.96 -9.41 10.74
CA ASP A 194 11.82 -10.86 10.71
C ASP A 194 10.34 -11.29 10.91
N PRO A 195 9.95 -12.48 10.44
CA PRO A 195 8.60 -13.00 10.70
C PRO A 195 8.29 -13.10 12.19
N GLY A 196 7.21 -12.47 12.63
CA GLY A 196 6.79 -12.39 14.03
C GLY A 196 7.19 -11.08 14.74
N ASP A 197 8.07 -10.28 14.15
CA ASP A 197 8.39 -8.96 14.68
C ASP A 197 7.18 -8.01 14.67
N SER A 198 7.17 -7.04 15.58
CA SER A 198 6.16 -5.99 15.62
C SER A 198 6.63 -4.75 14.87
N VAL A 199 5.72 -4.12 14.14
CA VAL A 199 5.89 -2.83 13.47
C VAL A 199 4.80 -1.88 13.93
N ALA A 200 5.18 -0.76 14.55
CA ALA A 200 4.23 0.32 14.86
C ALA A 200 3.90 1.08 13.58
N ILE A 201 2.62 1.39 13.38
CA ILE A 201 2.15 2.06 12.17
C ILE A 201 1.01 3.01 12.50
N GLU A 202 1.01 4.18 11.93
CA GLU A 202 -0.09 5.13 12.11
C GLU A 202 -1.42 4.59 11.57
N GLN A 203 -2.53 5.05 12.11
CA GLN A 203 -3.88 4.65 11.69
C GLN A 203 -4.83 5.86 11.69
N PRO A 204 -5.51 6.18 10.57
CA PRO A 204 -5.40 5.51 9.26
C PRO A 204 -4.02 5.66 8.61
N THR A 205 -3.71 4.82 7.62
CA THR A 205 -2.40 4.84 6.96
C THR A 205 -2.46 4.35 5.50
N TYR A 206 -1.30 4.39 4.80
CA TYR A 206 -1.19 3.94 3.42
C TYR A 206 -1.30 2.41 3.29
N PRO A 207 -2.31 1.86 2.57
CA PRO A 207 -2.58 0.43 2.54
C PRO A 207 -1.41 -0.42 2.03
N ARG A 208 -0.60 0.10 1.09
CA ARG A 208 0.53 -0.64 0.54
C ARG A 208 1.65 -0.86 1.54
N ALA A 209 1.90 0.10 2.43
CA ALA A 209 2.89 -0.08 3.50
C ALA A 209 2.44 -1.21 4.45
N MET A 210 1.16 -1.21 4.86
CA MET A 210 0.60 -2.31 5.67
C MET A 210 0.78 -3.67 5.01
N GLN A 211 0.45 -3.77 3.71
CA GLN A 211 0.56 -5.02 2.95
C GLN A 211 1.99 -5.52 2.85
N VAL A 212 2.96 -4.61 2.65
CA VAL A 212 4.38 -4.99 2.59
C VAL A 212 4.82 -5.54 3.95
N PHE A 213 4.63 -4.82 5.06
CA PHE A 213 5.06 -5.32 6.37
C PHE A 213 4.38 -6.65 6.74
N ARG A 214 3.07 -6.79 6.47
CA ARG A 214 2.35 -8.07 6.67
C ARG A 214 2.94 -9.21 5.82
N SER A 215 3.36 -8.95 4.58
CA SER A 215 3.93 -9.98 3.71
C SER A 215 5.27 -10.53 4.21
N PHE A 216 5.98 -9.75 5.02
CA PHE A 216 7.17 -10.20 5.76
C PHE A 216 6.84 -10.85 7.11
N GLY A 217 5.56 -11.05 7.43
CA GLY A 217 5.12 -11.70 8.67
C GLY A 217 5.11 -10.77 9.89
N ALA A 218 5.17 -9.45 9.70
CA ALA A 218 5.12 -8.50 10.79
C ALA A 218 3.73 -8.43 11.45
N GLN A 219 3.73 -8.26 12.77
CA GLN A 219 2.54 -7.88 13.54
C GLN A 219 2.42 -6.36 13.56
N LEU A 220 1.33 -5.82 12.98
CA LEU A 220 1.13 -4.37 12.93
C LEU A 220 0.46 -3.87 14.21
N LEU A 221 1.07 -2.85 14.83
CA LEU A 221 0.57 -2.18 16.03
C LEU A 221 0.05 -0.81 15.64
N ALA A 222 -1.26 -0.60 15.71
CA ALA A 222 -1.91 0.62 15.28
C ALA A 222 -1.65 1.79 16.26
N VAL A 223 -1.21 2.93 15.73
CA VAL A 223 -1.10 4.22 16.42
C VAL A 223 -2.18 5.15 15.89
N PRO A 224 -3.29 5.35 16.59
CA PRO A 224 -4.40 6.17 16.10
C PRO A 224 -3.99 7.62 15.88
N TRP A 225 -4.58 8.27 14.86
CA TRP A 225 -4.49 9.69 14.61
C TRP A 225 -5.58 10.46 15.37
N ASP A 226 -5.22 11.63 15.88
CA ASP A 226 -6.14 12.69 16.28
C ASP A 226 -5.94 13.93 15.40
N ALA A 227 -6.42 15.10 15.84
CA ALA A 227 -6.30 16.35 15.09
C ALA A 227 -4.84 16.84 14.92
N ALA A 228 -3.93 16.40 15.78
CA ALA A 228 -2.52 16.81 15.79
C ALA A 228 -1.60 15.83 15.07
N GLY A 229 -2.07 14.59 14.79
CA GLY A 229 -1.29 13.52 14.18
C GLY A 229 -1.41 12.20 14.93
N PRO A 230 -0.44 11.27 14.76
CA PRO A 230 -0.38 10.03 15.53
C PRO A 230 -0.29 10.33 17.02
N ARG A 231 -1.09 9.65 17.81
CA ARG A 231 -1.11 9.81 19.29
C ARG A 231 0.20 9.35 19.91
N ALA A 232 1.02 10.29 20.31
CA ALA A 232 2.34 10.04 20.90
C ALA A 232 2.26 9.23 22.20
N ASP A 233 1.20 9.42 23.01
CA ASP A 233 0.96 8.65 24.24
C ASP A 233 0.66 7.16 23.97
N VAL A 234 -0.01 6.86 22.85
CA VAL A 234 -0.24 5.48 22.41
C VAL A 234 1.06 4.88 21.89
N LEU A 235 1.79 5.63 21.06
CA LEU A 235 3.08 5.18 20.55
C LEU A 235 4.05 4.84 21.70
N GLU A 236 4.17 5.72 22.71
CA GLU A 236 5.05 5.50 23.88
C GLU A 236 4.72 4.18 24.58
N ARG A 237 3.43 3.90 24.85
CA ARG A 237 3.01 2.62 25.45
C ARG A 237 3.32 1.41 24.57
N LEU A 238 3.22 1.53 23.24
CA LEU A 238 3.57 0.45 22.32
C LEU A 238 5.08 0.21 22.29
N LEU A 239 5.88 1.27 22.30
CA LEU A 239 7.34 1.17 22.38
C LEU A 239 7.80 0.47 23.67
N GLU A 240 7.21 0.81 24.83
CA GLU A 240 7.51 0.18 26.12
C GLU A 240 7.12 -1.30 26.19
N ARG A 241 5.96 -1.67 25.64
CA ARG A 241 5.40 -3.02 25.82
C ARG A 241 5.81 -4.03 24.76
N HIS A 242 6.00 -3.57 23.51
CA HIS A 242 6.17 -4.45 22.37
C HIS A 242 7.51 -4.31 21.68
N ALA A 243 8.30 -3.28 21.99
CA ALA A 243 9.60 -3.00 21.37
C ALA A 243 9.58 -3.20 19.83
N PRO A 244 8.70 -2.49 19.09
CA PRO A 244 8.56 -2.69 17.65
C PRO A 244 9.88 -2.37 16.93
N LYS A 245 10.16 -3.08 15.84
CA LYS A 245 11.38 -2.90 15.03
C LYS A 245 11.50 -1.53 14.39
N LEU A 246 10.35 -0.92 14.05
CA LEU A 246 10.30 0.42 13.49
C LEU A 246 8.91 1.02 13.72
N PHE A 247 8.82 2.35 13.53
CA PHE A 247 7.57 3.08 13.41
C PHE A 247 7.44 3.67 12.00
N TYR A 248 6.35 3.35 11.29
CA TYR A 248 6.04 3.92 9.98
C TYR A 248 5.02 5.05 10.08
N CYS A 249 5.29 6.20 9.43
CA CYS A 249 4.36 7.31 9.34
C CYS A 249 4.55 8.18 8.09
N GLN A 250 3.49 8.93 7.75
CA GLN A 250 3.44 9.96 6.71
C GLN A 250 3.22 11.33 7.37
N PRO A 251 4.27 12.04 7.78
CA PRO A 251 4.12 13.27 8.57
C PRO A 251 3.60 14.46 7.77
N SER A 252 3.66 14.41 6.44
CA SER A 252 3.29 15.51 5.55
C SER A 252 2.31 15.07 4.49
N ALA A 253 1.23 15.84 4.31
CA ALA A 253 0.19 15.56 3.30
C ALA A 253 -0.33 14.11 3.38
N HIS A 254 -0.59 13.65 4.58
CA HIS A 254 -0.91 12.28 4.97
C HIS A 254 -2.02 11.65 4.10
N ASN A 255 -1.79 10.45 3.60
CA ASN A 255 -2.80 9.66 2.90
C ASN A 255 -3.45 8.66 3.88
N PRO A 256 -4.76 8.81 4.23
CA PRO A 256 -5.80 9.43 3.39
C PRO A 256 -6.23 10.85 3.76
N THR A 257 -5.76 11.45 4.84
CA THR A 257 -6.36 12.67 5.42
C THR A 257 -5.95 13.99 4.75
N GLY A 258 -4.80 14.04 4.09
CA GLY A 258 -4.20 15.28 3.56
C GLY A 258 -3.65 16.22 4.64
N LEU A 259 -3.68 15.82 5.90
CA LEU A 259 -3.17 16.60 7.03
C LEU A 259 -1.64 16.52 7.12
N THR A 260 -1.07 17.46 7.85
CA THR A 260 0.37 17.52 8.14
C THR A 260 0.56 17.64 9.64
N LEU A 261 1.52 16.91 10.19
CA LEU A 261 1.82 16.94 11.63
C LEU A 261 2.22 18.34 12.12
N SER A 262 1.81 18.68 13.34
CA SER A 262 2.30 19.85 14.02
C SER A 262 3.81 19.73 14.33
N ALA A 263 4.50 20.85 14.50
CA ALA A 263 5.90 20.85 14.91
C ALA A 263 6.11 20.17 16.27
N GLU A 264 5.15 20.31 17.18
CA GLU A 264 5.17 19.67 18.50
C GLU A 264 5.08 18.15 18.37
N THR A 265 4.13 17.64 17.58
CA THR A 265 3.98 16.18 17.34
C THR A 265 5.24 15.62 16.71
N ARG A 266 5.82 16.27 15.68
CA ARG A 266 7.07 15.82 15.05
C ARG A 266 8.20 15.69 16.07
N ARG A 267 8.42 16.73 16.89
CA ARG A 267 9.45 16.71 17.93
C ARG A 267 9.22 15.55 18.92
N ARG A 268 7.97 15.38 19.38
CA ARG A 268 7.63 14.30 20.32
C ARG A 268 7.87 12.90 19.74
N LEU A 269 7.53 12.67 18.47
CA LEU A 269 7.81 11.40 17.80
C LEU A 269 9.32 11.12 17.71
N LEU A 270 10.13 12.11 17.38
CA LEU A 270 11.59 11.98 17.33
C LEU A 270 12.20 11.73 18.70
N GLU A 271 11.71 12.40 19.75
CA GLU A 271 12.12 12.17 21.14
C GLU A 271 11.82 10.74 21.60
N LEU A 272 10.63 10.22 21.28
CA LEU A 272 10.25 8.85 21.61
C LEU A 272 11.12 7.83 20.85
N ALA A 273 11.28 8.03 19.54
CA ALA A 273 12.13 7.18 18.72
C ALA A 273 13.58 7.13 19.25
N ALA A 274 14.14 8.28 19.64
CA ALA A 274 15.49 8.36 20.19
C ALA A 274 15.59 7.71 21.57
N ARG A 275 14.63 7.90 22.46
CA ARG A 275 14.59 7.30 23.80
C ARG A 275 14.54 5.78 23.74
N HIS A 276 13.72 5.23 22.84
CA HIS A 276 13.51 3.78 22.71
C HIS A 276 14.40 3.13 21.65
N GLN A 277 15.25 3.91 20.96
CA GLN A 277 16.14 3.44 19.88
C GLN A 277 15.39 2.69 18.77
N VAL A 278 14.16 3.17 18.43
CA VAL A 278 13.31 2.59 17.38
C VAL A 278 13.35 3.50 16.16
N PRO A 279 13.79 3.02 14.99
CA PRO A 279 13.85 3.84 13.78
C PRO A 279 12.45 4.22 13.28
N ILE A 280 12.36 5.42 12.69
CA ILE A 280 11.16 5.90 11.98
C ILE A 280 11.36 5.70 10.48
N VAL A 281 10.38 5.09 9.83
CA VAL A 281 10.25 5.08 8.36
C VAL A 281 9.28 6.19 7.97
N GLU A 282 9.85 7.28 7.44
CA GLU A 282 9.10 8.44 6.97
C GLU A 282 8.75 8.31 5.50
N ASP A 283 7.47 8.22 5.17
CA ASP A 283 6.97 8.27 3.79
C ASP A 283 6.67 9.71 3.37
N GLY A 284 7.60 10.30 2.63
CA GLY A 284 7.55 11.69 2.16
C GLY A 284 6.98 11.85 0.75
N PHE A 285 6.16 10.94 0.30
CA PHE A 285 5.77 10.83 -1.11
C PHE A 285 5.11 12.09 -1.71
N ASP A 286 4.39 12.88 -0.91
CA ASP A 286 3.68 14.10 -1.35
C ASP A 286 4.31 15.41 -0.82
N GLY A 287 5.47 15.35 -0.22
CA GLY A 287 6.09 16.51 0.46
C GLY A 287 6.29 17.76 -0.39
N SER A 288 6.39 17.61 -1.73
CA SER A 288 6.54 18.75 -2.66
C SER A 288 5.19 19.32 -3.13
N LEU A 289 4.06 18.65 -2.84
CA LEU A 289 2.72 19.08 -3.25
C LEU A 289 1.97 19.67 -2.06
N TYR A 290 2.47 20.82 -1.59
CA TYR A 290 1.90 21.55 -0.46
C TYR A 290 1.18 22.80 -0.94
N TYR A 291 0.03 23.13 -0.32
CA TYR A 291 -0.86 24.23 -0.73
C TYR A 291 -0.78 25.44 0.19
N GLY A 292 0.03 25.38 1.23
CA GLY A 292 0.29 26.49 2.15
C GLY A 292 1.46 27.38 1.72
N ALA A 293 1.77 28.36 2.55
CA ALA A 293 2.83 29.33 2.26
C ALA A 293 4.26 28.74 2.29
N ARG A 294 4.47 27.67 3.05
CA ARG A 294 5.76 26.97 3.17
C ARG A 294 5.52 25.45 3.13
N PRO A 295 6.39 24.67 2.44
CA PRO A 295 6.37 23.21 2.53
C PRO A 295 6.48 22.73 3.97
N ALA A 296 5.88 21.58 4.26
CA ALA A 296 6.09 20.93 5.54
C ALA A 296 7.55 20.47 5.67
N VAL A 297 8.10 20.63 6.86
CA VAL A 297 9.46 20.14 7.17
C VAL A 297 9.37 18.65 7.44
N PRO A 298 10.16 17.78 6.75
CA PRO A 298 10.21 16.35 7.04
C PRO A 298 10.74 16.06 8.45
N LEU A 299 10.37 14.92 9.04
CA LEU A 299 10.99 14.41 10.27
C LEU A 299 12.51 14.24 10.09
N LYS A 300 12.93 13.76 8.91
CA LYS A 300 14.35 13.61 8.56
C LYS A 300 15.15 14.88 8.70
N ALA A 301 14.57 16.04 8.46
CA ALA A 301 15.25 17.34 8.61
C ALA A 301 15.55 17.69 10.09
N GLU A 302 14.75 17.18 11.02
CA GLU A 302 14.90 17.39 12.47
C GLU A 302 15.59 16.21 13.19
N ASP A 303 15.93 15.14 12.43
CA ASP A 303 16.54 13.89 12.93
C ASP A 303 18.04 14.09 13.25
N ARG A 304 18.35 14.39 14.50
CA ARG A 304 19.73 14.50 15.00
C ARG A 304 20.35 13.17 15.43
N ALA A 305 19.52 12.16 15.65
CA ALA A 305 19.96 10.85 16.16
C ALA A 305 20.25 9.84 15.03
N GLY A 306 19.96 10.18 13.77
CA GLY A 306 20.17 9.26 12.64
C GLY A 306 19.17 8.10 12.62
N LEU A 307 17.97 8.27 13.15
CA LEU A 307 16.95 7.23 13.27
C LEU A 307 15.91 7.23 12.15
N VAL A 308 15.83 8.31 11.34
CA VAL A 308 14.81 8.42 10.30
C VAL A 308 15.35 7.89 8.98
N ILE A 309 14.63 6.91 8.41
CA ILE A 309 14.79 6.44 7.03
C ILE A 309 13.68 7.13 6.21
N TYR A 310 14.07 8.10 5.39
CA TYR A 310 13.14 8.86 4.56
C TYR A 310 12.96 8.19 3.19
N ILE A 311 11.71 8.11 2.73
CA ILE A 311 11.33 7.58 1.41
C ILE A 311 10.79 8.74 0.58
N GLY A 312 11.40 8.97 -0.59
CA GLY A 312 10.90 9.93 -1.56
C GLY A 312 10.55 9.27 -2.90
N THR A 313 9.74 9.93 -3.72
CA THR A 313 9.33 9.38 -5.02
C THR A 313 9.06 10.46 -6.06
N PHE A 314 9.43 10.18 -7.32
CA PHE A 314 9.02 10.98 -8.47
C PHE A 314 7.59 10.64 -8.96
N SER A 315 7.00 9.56 -8.46
CA SER A 315 5.69 9.06 -8.93
C SER A 315 4.56 10.08 -8.79
N LYS A 316 4.64 10.98 -7.82
CA LYS A 316 3.57 11.96 -7.52
C LYS A 316 3.87 13.34 -8.08
N ILE A 317 5.14 13.69 -8.17
CA ILE A 317 5.60 15.00 -8.64
C ILE A 317 6.00 15.03 -10.12
N LEU A 318 6.06 13.85 -10.79
CA LEU A 318 6.34 13.73 -12.21
C LEU A 318 5.43 12.69 -12.86
N PHE A 319 5.85 11.42 -13.04
CA PHE A 319 4.94 10.36 -13.50
C PHE A 319 5.16 9.05 -12.73
N PRO A 320 4.08 8.33 -12.40
CA PRO A 320 4.20 7.05 -11.70
C PRO A 320 4.87 5.96 -12.56
N GLY A 321 4.77 6.04 -13.88
CA GLY A 321 5.37 5.09 -14.82
C GLY A 321 6.89 5.09 -14.87
N LEU A 322 7.56 6.12 -14.36
CA LEU A 322 9.03 6.17 -14.24
C LEU A 322 9.59 5.12 -13.31
N ARG A 323 8.79 4.71 -12.32
CA ARG A 323 9.24 3.81 -11.26
C ARG A 323 10.55 4.28 -10.61
N LEU A 324 10.65 5.57 -10.30
CA LEU A 324 11.79 6.15 -9.61
C LEU A 324 11.40 6.73 -8.25
N GLY A 325 12.19 6.40 -7.24
CA GLY A 325 12.16 6.94 -5.89
C GLY A 325 13.55 6.86 -5.27
N TRP A 326 13.65 7.28 -4.04
CA TRP A 326 14.90 7.26 -3.30
C TRP A 326 14.68 7.01 -1.82
N LEU A 327 15.69 6.44 -1.17
CA LEU A 327 15.79 6.31 0.28
C LEU A 327 16.91 7.21 0.77
N VAL A 328 16.71 7.84 1.93
CA VAL A 328 17.73 8.61 2.65
C VAL A 328 17.84 8.07 4.06
N GLY A 329 19.04 7.75 4.49
CA GLY A 329 19.28 7.23 5.83
C GLY A 329 20.75 7.24 6.19
N PRO A 330 21.10 6.84 7.40
CA PRO A 330 22.48 6.68 7.80
C PRO A 330 23.23 5.72 6.86
N ARG A 331 24.49 6.04 6.56
CA ARG A 331 25.30 5.25 5.63
C ARG A 331 25.29 3.74 5.87
N PRO A 332 25.44 3.21 7.12
CA PRO A 332 25.39 1.78 7.36
C PRO A 332 24.04 1.13 6.97
N VAL A 333 22.93 1.87 7.14
CA VAL A 333 21.60 1.42 6.72
C VAL A 333 21.49 1.40 5.19
N ILE A 334 21.93 2.46 4.53
CA ILE A 334 21.91 2.54 3.07
C ILE A 334 22.77 1.46 2.43
N GLU A 335 23.93 1.13 2.97
CA GLU A 335 24.80 0.05 2.48
C GLU A 335 24.07 -1.33 2.56
N ARG A 336 23.32 -1.60 3.63
CA ARG A 336 22.53 -2.84 3.76
C ARG A 336 21.34 -2.88 2.82
N LEU A 337 20.62 -1.77 2.69
CA LEU A 337 19.51 -1.65 1.74
C LEU A 337 20.00 -1.79 0.28
N GLN A 338 21.17 -1.26 -0.05
CA GLN A 338 21.79 -1.41 -1.36
C GLN A 338 22.18 -2.87 -1.65
N ALA A 339 22.73 -3.59 -0.67
CA ALA A 339 23.03 -5.01 -0.82
C ALA A 339 21.76 -5.83 -1.03
N ALA A 340 20.69 -5.58 -0.27
CA ALA A 340 19.40 -6.22 -0.47
C ALA A 340 18.80 -5.90 -1.85
N LYS A 341 18.92 -4.63 -2.32
CA LYS A 341 18.48 -4.21 -3.65
C LYS A 341 19.24 -4.93 -4.77
N GLN A 342 20.55 -5.10 -4.63
CA GLN A 342 21.36 -5.80 -5.63
C GLN A 342 20.89 -7.24 -5.85
N LEU A 343 20.43 -7.91 -4.78
CA LEU A 343 19.85 -9.25 -4.88
C LEU A 343 18.42 -9.24 -5.45
N ALA A 344 17.68 -8.14 -5.28
CA ALA A 344 16.29 -8.06 -5.70
C ALA A 344 16.12 -7.72 -7.19
N ASP A 345 16.91 -6.78 -7.72
CA ASP A 345 16.73 -6.25 -9.08
C ASP A 345 18.02 -5.78 -9.78
N LEU A 346 19.19 -6.04 -9.18
CA LEU A 346 20.50 -5.57 -9.60
C LEU A 346 20.64 -4.05 -9.51
N HIS A 347 19.84 -3.29 -10.26
CA HIS A 347 19.82 -1.82 -10.26
C HIS A 347 18.53 -1.27 -10.85
N THR A 348 18.23 -0.01 -10.55
CA THR A 348 17.19 0.77 -11.22
C THR A 348 17.71 1.29 -12.57
N SER A 349 16.88 1.36 -13.60
CA SER A 349 17.26 1.79 -14.96
C SER A 349 18.10 3.08 -14.94
N ALA A 350 19.36 2.98 -15.35
CA ALA A 350 20.28 4.13 -15.43
C ALA A 350 19.81 5.16 -16.45
N LEU A 351 19.24 4.71 -17.57
CA LEU A 351 18.69 5.58 -18.61
C LEU A 351 17.60 6.50 -18.08
N LEU A 352 16.64 5.94 -17.32
CA LEU A 352 15.55 6.74 -16.73
C LEU A 352 16.06 7.68 -15.64
N GLN A 353 17.04 7.26 -14.86
CA GLN A 353 17.70 8.11 -13.86
C GLN A 353 18.41 9.29 -14.50
N ALA A 354 19.17 9.07 -15.58
CA ALA A 354 19.84 10.14 -16.32
C ALA A 354 18.84 11.10 -17.00
N ALA A 355 17.75 10.57 -17.57
CA ALA A 355 16.69 11.40 -18.14
C ALA A 355 16.02 12.28 -17.07
N VAL A 356 15.72 11.73 -15.89
CA VAL A 356 15.16 12.52 -14.78
C VAL A 356 16.17 13.53 -14.26
N HIS A 357 17.44 13.15 -14.09
CA HIS A 357 18.48 14.09 -13.71
C HIS A 357 18.55 15.28 -14.68
N ARG A 358 18.64 15.03 -15.99
CA ARG A 358 18.68 16.08 -17.02
C ARG A 358 17.40 16.93 -17.03
N PHE A 359 16.25 16.33 -16.76
CA PHE A 359 14.97 17.04 -16.61
C PHE A 359 14.99 17.99 -15.41
N CYS A 360 15.56 17.55 -14.30
CA CYS A 360 15.75 18.34 -13.10
C CYS A 360 16.78 19.48 -13.28
N GLU A 361 17.94 19.17 -13.85
CA GLU A 361 19.00 20.13 -14.13
C GLU A 361 18.50 21.33 -14.98
N LYS A 362 17.64 21.04 -15.98
CA LYS A 362 16.99 22.07 -16.80
C LYS A 362 15.85 22.80 -16.07
N LYS A 363 15.65 22.57 -14.77
CA LYS A 363 14.59 23.14 -13.95
C LYS A 363 13.17 22.87 -14.49
N LEU A 364 13.02 21.79 -15.26
CA LEU A 364 11.73 21.39 -15.81
C LEU A 364 10.84 20.77 -14.73
N LEU A 365 11.43 20.05 -13.78
CA LEU A 365 10.72 19.51 -12.62
C LEU A 365 10.11 20.64 -11.78
N ASP A 366 10.88 21.65 -11.40
CA ASP A 366 10.40 22.76 -10.57
C ASP A 366 9.22 23.47 -11.23
N ARG A 367 9.33 23.77 -12.54
CA ARG A 367 8.23 24.38 -13.31
C ARG A 367 6.99 23.49 -13.38
N HIS A 368 7.18 22.19 -13.54
CA HIS A 368 6.10 21.23 -13.56
C HIS A 368 5.39 21.15 -12.18
N VAL A 369 6.15 20.98 -11.10
CA VAL A 369 5.61 20.91 -9.73
C VAL A 369 4.82 22.17 -9.38
N ALA A 370 5.36 23.36 -9.67
CA ALA A 370 4.66 24.62 -9.43
C ALA A 370 3.32 24.70 -10.20
N ARG A 371 3.29 24.23 -11.46
CA ARG A 371 2.07 24.20 -12.28
C ARG A 371 1.03 23.22 -11.71
N VAL A 372 1.43 21.99 -11.39
CA VAL A 372 0.48 20.97 -10.89
C VAL A 372 0.00 21.29 -9.49
N ALA A 373 0.85 21.85 -8.62
CA ALA A 373 0.46 22.30 -7.29
C ALA A 373 -0.64 23.37 -7.35
N LYS A 374 -0.53 24.34 -8.28
CA LYS A 374 -1.57 25.36 -8.51
C LYS A 374 -2.90 24.75 -8.96
N GLU A 375 -2.87 23.77 -9.88
CA GLU A 375 -4.10 23.12 -10.35
C GLU A 375 -4.72 22.23 -9.25
N TYR A 376 -3.92 21.50 -8.49
CA TYR A 376 -4.44 20.69 -7.38
C TYR A 376 -4.98 21.56 -6.23
N ALA A 377 -4.35 22.70 -5.93
CA ALA A 377 -4.89 23.67 -4.99
C ALA A 377 -6.27 24.19 -5.43
N ARG A 378 -6.44 24.47 -6.73
CA ARG A 378 -7.73 24.87 -7.32
C ARG A 378 -8.77 23.77 -7.17
N ARG A 379 -8.45 22.51 -7.53
CA ARG A 379 -9.35 21.36 -7.40
C ARG A 379 -9.73 21.08 -5.95
N ARG A 380 -8.78 21.18 -5.04
CA ARG A 380 -9.03 21.13 -3.59
C ARG A 380 -10.06 22.17 -3.16
N ALA A 381 -9.88 23.42 -3.55
CA ALA A 381 -10.79 24.51 -3.19
C ALA A 381 -12.22 24.25 -3.74
N LEU A 382 -12.33 23.75 -4.99
CA LEU A 382 -13.61 23.36 -5.60
C LEU A 382 -14.27 22.23 -4.82
N LEU A 383 -13.51 21.19 -4.43
CA LEU A 383 -14.01 20.06 -3.66
C LEU A 383 -14.53 20.52 -2.29
N LEU A 384 -13.73 21.27 -1.53
CA LEU A 384 -14.13 21.78 -0.23
C LEU A 384 -15.35 22.69 -0.31
N GLY A 385 -15.40 23.59 -1.30
CA GLY A 385 -16.57 24.45 -1.55
C GLY A 385 -17.83 23.64 -1.89
N ALA A 386 -17.71 22.59 -2.69
CA ALA A 386 -18.84 21.72 -3.03
C ALA A 386 -19.32 20.90 -1.82
N LEU A 387 -18.39 20.38 -0.99
CA LEU A 387 -18.74 19.65 0.24
C LEU A 387 -19.51 20.55 1.23
N ARG A 388 -19.04 21.78 1.46
CA ARG A 388 -19.73 22.75 2.36
C ARG A 388 -21.16 23.06 1.90
N ARG A 389 -21.40 23.14 0.57
CA ARG A 389 -22.74 23.47 0.04
C ARG A 389 -23.69 22.27 0.01
N ARG A 390 -23.22 21.05 -0.18
CA ARG A 390 -24.06 19.92 -0.58
C ARG A 390 -24.20 18.83 0.48
N MET A 391 -23.20 18.67 1.36
CA MET A 391 -23.23 17.56 2.33
C MET A 391 -24.33 17.74 3.37
N PRO A 392 -25.03 16.66 3.72
CA PRO A 392 -26.05 16.71 4.78
C PRO A 392 -25.40 16.90 6.16
N PRO A 393 -26.16 17.40 7.15
CA PRO A 393 -25.68 17.54 8.53
C PRO A 393 -25.11 16.24 9.09
N GLY A 394 -24.04 16.35 9.90
CA GLY A 394 -23.36 15.22 10.53
C GLY A 394 -22.25 14.57 9.67
N VAL A 395 -22.11 14.97 8.39
CA VAL A 395 -20.94 14.61 7.58
C VAL A 395 -19.82 15.62 7.86
N THR A 396 -18.63 15.10 8.17
CA THR A 396 -17.42 15.90 8.42
C THR A 396 -16.30 15.48 7.48
N TRP A 397 -15.26 16.29 7.34
CA TRP A 397 -14.11 15.98 6.50
C TRP A 397 -12.86 16.71 6.97
N THR A 398 -11.70 16.16 6.59
CA THR A 398 -10.42 16.82 6.80
C THR A 398 -10.19 17.93 5.77
N GLU A 399 -9.43 18.95 6.11
CA GLU A 399 -9.03 20.00 5.17
C GLU A 399 -7.55 19.83 4.79
N PRO A 400 -7.25 19.22 3.62
CA PRO A 400 -5.88 18.90 3.25
C PRO A 400 -5.00 20.13 3.09
N GLN A 401 -3.80 20.07 3.63
CA GLN A 401 -2.76 21.10 3.45
C GLN A 401 -1.83 20.78 2.28
N GLY A 402 -1.87 19.54 1.80
CA GLY A 402 -1.09 19.04 0.67
C GLY A 402 -1.67 17.74 0.12
N GLY A 403 -0.94 17.10 -0.78
CA GLY A 403 -1.29 15.79 -1.33
C GLY A 403 -2.50 15.80 -2.27
N PHE A 404 -3.23 14.70 -2.33
CA PHE A 404 -4.25 14.47 -3.37
C PHE A 404 -5.65 14.21 -2.84
N SER A 405 -5.84 14.06 -1.53
CA SER A 405 -7.07 13.53 -0.95
C SER A 405 -7.47 14.19 0.36
N LEU A 406 -8.71 13.95 0.73
CA LEU A 406 -9.23 14.19 2.06
C LEU A 406 -9.99 12.96 2.55
N LEU A 407 -10.15 12.84 3.86
CA LEU A 407 -10.97 11.83 4.50
C LEU A 407 -12.29 12.45 4.95
N LEU A 408 -13.40 11.90 4.45
CA LEU A 408 -14.75 12.27 4.83
C LEU A 408 -15.30 11.23 5.82
N THR A 409 -15.96 11.70 6.88
CA THR A 409 -16.58 10.86 7.90
C THR A 409 -18.10 10.96 7.80
N LEU A 410 -18.76 9.81 7.72
CA LEU A 410 -20.21 9.65 7.69
C LEU A 410 -20.80 9.68 9.11
N PRO A 411 -22.01 10.19 9.30
CA PRO A 411 -22.72 10.04 10.56
C PRO A 411 -23.15 8.57 10.78
N PRO A 412 -23.23 8.12 12.04
CA PRO A 412 -23.80 6.79 12.32
C PRO A 412 -25.27 6.71 11.82
N PRO A 413 -25.75 5.53 11.40
CA PRO A 413 -25.05 4.24 11.33
C PRO A 413 -24.46 3.93 9.95
N LEU A 414 -24.18 4.90 9.11
CA LEU A 414 -23.76 4.72 7.72
C LEU A 414 -22.36 4.08 7.63
N ASP A 415 -22.20 3.16 6.69
CA ASP A 415 -20.97 2.46 6.34
C ASP A 415 -20.53 2.80 4.91
N GLY A 416 -19.27 3.22 4.74
CA GLY A 416 -18.72 3.65 3.46
C GLY A 416 -18.52 2.52 2.47
N GLY A 417 -18.25 1.30 2.94
CA GLY A 417 -18.14 0.11 2.10
C GLY A 417 -19.52 -0.31 1.57
N ALA A 418 -20.51 -0.39 2.46
CA ALA A 418 -21.89 -0.73 2.11
C ALA A 418 -22.55 0.32 1.20
N LEU A 419 -22.13 1.58 1.31
CA LEU A 419 -22.66 2.67 0.49
C LEU A 419 -22.11 2.70 -0.96
N LEU A 420 -20.92 2.09 -1.20
CA LEU A 420 -20.21 2.17 -2.47
C LEU A 420 -21.03 1.68 -3.68
N PRO A 421 -21.73 0.54 -3.65
CA PRO A 421 -22.54 0.09 -4.78
C PRO A 421 -23.58 1.14 -5.21
N ALA A 422 -24.33 1.69 -4.25
CA ALA A 422 -25.33 2.72 -4.52
C ALA A 422 -24.73 4.05 -5.03
N ALA A 423 -23.48 4.36 -4.65
CA ALA A 423 -22.76 5.51 -5.20
C ALA A 423 -22.35 5.26 -6.66
N LEU A 424 -21.89 4.06 -6.97
CA LEU A 424 -21.51 3.65 -8.33
C LEU A 424 -22.72 3.69 -9.28
N GLU A 425 -23.88 3.22 -8.84
CA GLU A 425 -25.13 3.32 -9.60
C GLU A 425 -25.51 4.77 -9.93
N ARG A 426 -25.19 5.72 -9.05
CA ARG A 426 -25.37 7.16 -9.28
C ARG A 426 -24.22 7.82 -10.02
N GLY A 427 -23.23 7.03 -10.45
CA GLY A 427 -22.09 7.51 -11.23
C GLY A 427 -21.07 8.31 -10.42
N VAL A 428 -20.84 7.95 -9.14
CA VAL A 428 -19.77 8.50 -8.33
C VAL A 428 -19.00 7.37 -7.61
N ALA A 429 -17.67 7.44 -7.62
CA ALA A 429 -16.79 6.48 -6.97
C ALA A 429 -15.88 7.16 -5.94
N TYR A 430 -15.53 6.43 -4.88
CA TYR A 430 -14.59 6.81 -3.83
C TYR A 430 -13.87 5.57 -3.29
N THR A 431 -12.86 5.74 -2.45
CA THR A 431 -12.24 4.61 -1.74
C THR A 431 -12.85 4.49 -0.34
N PRO A 432 -13.45 3.33 0.02
CA PRO A 432 -13.89 3.08 1.39
C PRO A 432 -12.75 3.22 2.39
N GLY A 433 -13.03 3.86 3.53
CA GLY A 433 -12.00 4.20 4.50
C GLY A 433 -11.45 3.01 5.26
N ALA A 434 -12.19 1.93 5.41
CA ALA A 434 -11.74 0.70 6.08
C ALA A 434 -10.43 0.16 5.49
N ALA A 435 -10.16 0.40 4.19
CA ALA A 435 -8.91 0.01 3.54
C ALA A 435 -7.64 0.66 4.13
N PHE A 436 -7.78 1.74 4.90
CA PHE A 436 -6.67 2.50 5.49
C PHE A 436 -6.45 2.16 6.98
N PHE A 437 -7.17 1.17 7.52
CA PHE A 437 -7.10 0.81 8.93
C PHE A 437 -6.46 -0.58 9.11
N VAL A 438 -5.69 -0.71 10.18
CA VAL A 438 -4.85 -1.89 10.44
C VAL A 438 -5.65 -3.04 11.03
N ASP A 439 -6.47 -2.74 12.03
CA ASP A 439 -7.14 -3.69 12.94
C ASP A 439 -8.67 -3.57 12.90
N GLY A 440 -9.19 -3.09 11.78
CA GLY A 440 -10.59 -2.73 11.64
C GLY A 440 -10.85 -1.28 12.03
N GLY A 441 -12.08 -0.83 11.85
CA GLY A 441 -12.46 0.58 11.96
C GLY A 441 -12.46 1.28 10.61
N GLY A 442 -12.79 2.56 10.61
CA GLY A 442 -12.85 3.35 9.38
C GLY A 442 -14.06 3.08 8.50
N GLU A 443 -14.99 2.21 8.90
CA GLU A 443 -16.20 1.87 8.15
C GLU A 443 -17.03 3.09 7.82
N ARG A 444 -17.04 4.08 8.71
CA ARG A 444 -17.74 5.35 8.48
C ARG A 444 -16.94 6.38 7.70
N THR A 445 -15.82 6.01 7.11
CA THR A 445 -14.97 6.96 6.39
C THR A 445 -14.85 6.67 4.91
N LEU A 446 -14.62 7.71 4.12
CA LEU A 446 -14.42 7.68 2.68
C LEU A 446 -13.20 8.52 2.34
N ARG A 447 -12.26 8.00 1.55
CA ARG A 447 -11.22 8.85 0.96
C ARG A 447 -11.72 9.41 -0.37
N LEU A 448 -11.69 10.73 -0.51
CA LEU A 448 -11.96 11.45 -1.75
C LEU A 448 -10.66 12.05 -2.30
N SER A 449 -10.23 11.58 -3.47
CA SER A 449 -9.08 12.15 -4.19
C SER A 449 -9.56 13.14 -5.26
N PHE A 450 -8.92 14.31 -5.29
CA PHE A 450 -9.23 15.36 -6.28
C PHE A 450 -8.20 15.47 -7.40
N SER A 451 -7.11 14.70 -7.34
CA SER A 451 -5.99 14.85 -8.28
C SER A 451 -6.36 14.55 -9.73
N SER A 452 -7.12 13.49 -9.98
CA SER A 452 -7.48 13.02 -11.33
C SER A 452 -8.86 13.45 -11.80
N VAL A 453 -9.64 14.14 -10.95
CA VAL A 453 -10.99 14.61 -11.31
C VAL A 453 -10.90 15.94 -12.05
N ALA A 454 -11.49 16.02 -13.23
CA ALA A 454 -11.60 17.28 -13.96
C ALA A 454 -12.33 18.32 -13.11
N ALA A 455 -11.81 19.55 -13.04
CA ALA A 455 -12.33 20.61 -12.19
C ALA A 455 -13.85 20.87 -12.38
N GLY A 456 -14.32 20.83 -13.62
CA GLY A 456 -15.74 21.00 -13.95
C GLY A 456 -16.66 19.85 -13.55
N LYS A 457 -16.10 18.69 -13.16
CA LYS A 457 -16.87 17.52 -12.72
C LYS A 457 -16.93 17.37 -11.19
N ILE A 458 -16.14 18.14 -10.43
CA ILE A 458 -16.03 18.01 -8.98
C ILE A 458 -17.39 18.29 -8.31
N ASP A 459 -18.05 19.39 -8.64
CA ASP A 459 -19.34 19.76 -8.03
C ASP A 459 -20.43 18.72 -8.30
N GLU A 460 -20.46 18.18 -9.53
CA GLU A 460 -21.39 17.12 -9.91
C GLU A 460 -21.13 15.82 -9.16
N GLY A 461 -19.85 15.41 -9.03
CA GLY A 461 -19.49 14.22 -8.24
C GLY A 461 -19.90 14.35 -6.77
N VAL A 462 -19.68 15.52 -6.17
CA VAL A 462 -20.08 15.79 -4.79
C VAL A 462 -21.60 15.80 -4.65
N ARG A 463 -22.34 16.35 -5.62
CA ARG A 463 -23.81 16.31 -5.66
C ARG A 463 -24.32 14.87 -5.62
N ARG A 464 -23.82 14.00 -6.51
CA ARG A 464 -24.17 12.57 -6.58
C ARG A 464 -23.86 11.83 -5.26
N LEU A 465 -22.71 12.10 -4.66
CA LEU A 465 -22.33 11.53 -3.36
C LEU A 465 -23.29 11.99 -2.26
N ALA A 466 -23.62 13.29 -2.20
CA ALA A 466 -24.54 13.84 -1.21
C ALA A 466 -25.95 13.23 -1.34
N GLU A 467 -26.44 13.04 -2.55
CA GLU A 467 -27.73 12.38 -2.82
C GLU A 467 -27.72 10.92 -2.38
N THR A 468 -26.60 10.21 -2.62
CA THR A 468 -26.41 8.83 -2.16
C THR A 468 -26.49 8.74 -0.64
N ILE A 469 -25.78 9.62 0.08
CA ILE A 469 -25.79 9.68 1.55
C ILE A 469 -27.17 10.02 2.08
N LYS A 470 -27.87 10.99 1.48
CA LYS A 470 -29.25 11.37 1.88
C LYS A 470 -30.24 10.23 1.69
N ALA A 471 -30.17 9.52 0.56
CA ALA A 471 -31.03 8.38 0.27
C ALA A 471 -30.78 7.21 1.24
N ALA A 472 -29.51 6.94 1.61
CA ALA A 472 -29.18 5.90 2.58
C ALA A 472 -29.69 6.24 4.00
N ARG A 473 -29.67 7.50 4.40
CA ARG A 473 -30.22 7.97 5.67
C ARG A 473 -31.75 7.88 5.75
N ALA A 474 -32.43 8.05 4.63
CA ALA A 474 -33.88 8.01 4.55
C ALA A 474 -34.46 6.58 4.54
N ARG A 475 -33.63 5.54 4.28
CA ARG A 475 -34.05 4.15 4.36
C ARG A 475 -34.05 3.72 5.83
N PRO A 476 -35.21 3.27 6.40
CA PRO A 476 -35.22 2.66 7.71
C PRO A 476 -34.27 1.45 7.70
N LEU A 477 -33.48 1.27 8.77
CA LEU A 477 -32.75 0.04 9.00
C LEU A 477 -33.74 -1.12 8.91
N ALA A 478 -33.65 -1.95 7.87
CA ALA A 478 -34.31 -3.25 7.90
C ALA A 478 -33.72 -3.97 9.13
N ARG A 479 -34.57 -4.17 10.14
CA ARG A 479 -34.19 -5.01 11.28
C ARG A 479 -33.88 -6.39 10.70
N SER A 480 -32.63 -6.80 10.80
CA SER A 480 -32.25 -8.20 10.63
C SER A 480 -32.99 -8.99 11.73
N GLU A 481 -34.01 -9.72 11.31
CA GLU A 481 -34.56 -10.81 12.09
C GLU A 481 -33.55 -11.97 12.18
#